data_b44d2cd143d81e49a91cc7c7488c1b2f
#
_entry.id   b44d2cd143d81e49a91cc7c7488c1b2f
#
_cell.length_a   1.000
_cell.length_b   1.000
_cell.length_c   1.000
_cell.angle_alpha   90.00
_cell.angle_beta   90.00
_cell.angle_gamma   90.00
#
_symmetry.space_group_name_H-M   'P 1'
#
loop_
_entity.id
_entity.type
_entity.pdbx_description
1 polymer ?
#
loop_
_entity_poly.entity_id
_entity_poly.type
_entity_poly.pdbx_seq_one_letter_code
_entity_poly.pdbx_strand_id
1 'polypeptide(L)'
;MTAPGITAQAMAETTARVVLSSGFSRRYTGGVREFQIEAKSLRGVIKELDRLYPGLGEHLEGETTVAIDGEIHEVGYLQPLRQGSEVFFIPKLEGG
;
A
#
# COMPACT_ATOMS: atom_id res chain seq x y z
N MET A 1 -18.24 -27.62 9.35
CA MET A 1 -18.01 -27.15 9.10
C MET A 1 -17.26 -26.36 9.23
N THR A 2 -16.54 -26.03 9.49
CA THR A 2 -15.98 -25.37 9.47
C THR A 2 -15.58 -24.29 8.86
N ALA A 3 -15.56 -24.19 7.96
CA ALA A 3 -15.50 -23.03 7.13
C ALA A 3 -15.93 -21.76 7.77
N PRO A 4 -16.92 -21.78 8.59
CA PRO A 4 -17.38 -20.55 9.22
C PRO A 4 -16.27 -19.79 9.94
N GLY A 5 -15.44 -20.49 10.64
CA GLY A 5 -14.39 -19.80 11.34
C GLY A 5 -13.44 -19.10 10.41
N ILE A 6 -13.14 -19.73 9.30
CA ILE A 6 -12.26 -19.16 8.31
C ILE A 6 -12.89 -17.92 7.73
N THR A 7 -14.17 -17.97 7.46
CA THR A 7 -14.86 -16.85 6.91
C THR A 7 -14.81 -15.65 7.83
N ALA A 8 -15.02 -15.89 9.10
CA ALA A 8 -15.00 -14.79 10.05
C ALA A 8 -13.63 -14.13 10.09
N GLN A 9 -12.59 -14.91 9.99
CA GLN A 9 -11.25 -14.34 9.99
C GLN A 9 -11.04 -13.47 8.76
N ALA A 10 -11.45 -13.95 7.62
CA ALA A 10 -11.28 -13.19 6.41
C ALA A 10 -12.00 -11.84 6.52
N MET A 11 -13.16 -11.85 7.12
CA MET A 11 -13.92 -10.61 7.25
C MET A 11 -13.31 -9.66 8.26
N ALA A 12 -12.55 -10.20 9.20
CA ALA A 12 -11.95 -9.34 10.22
C ALA A 12 -10.70 -8.64 9.72
N GLU A 13 -10.18 -9.06 8.59
CA GLU A 13 -8.94 -8.50 8.08
C GLU A 13 -9.19 -7.46 7.04
N THR A 14 -8.36 -6.43 7.05
CA THR A 14 -8.45 -5.35 6.10
C THR A 14 -7.44 -5.56 5.00
N THR A 15 -7.91 -5.72 3.79
CA THR A 15 -7.05 -5.90 2.63
C THR A 15 -7.18 -4.69 1.73
N ALA A 16 -6.06 -4.09 1.40
CA ALA A 16 -6.04 -2.93 0.51
C ALA A 16 -5.38 -3.30 -0.80
N ARG A 17 -5.86 -2.68 -1.86
CA ARG A 17 -5.26 -2.84 -3.17
C ARG A 17 -4.24 -1.72 -3.35
N VAL A 18 -2.98 -2.08 -3.52
CA VAL A 18 -1.89 -1.12 -3.60
C VAL A 18 -1.37 -1.08 -5.03
N VAL A 19 -1.24 0.12 -5.57
CA VAL A 19 -0.79 0.29 -6.94
C VAL A 19 0.39 1.25 -6.98
N LEU A 20 1.42 0.88 -7.72
CA LEU A 20 2.60 1.71 -7.93
C LEU A 20 2.61 2.20 -9.36
N SER A 21 3.26 3.34 -9.60
CA SER A 21 3.44 3.81 -10.97
C SER A 21 4.39 2.87 -11.71
N SER A 22 4.33 2.90 -13.03
CA SER A 22 5.18 2.02 -13.81
C SER A 22 6.65 2.34 -13.62
N GLY A 23 7.01 3.61 -13.55
CA GLY A 23 8.41 3.97 -13.35
C GLY A 23 8.93 3.55 -12.00
N PHE A 24 8.15 3.79 -10.95
CA PHE A 24 8.56 3.40 -9.61
C PHE A 24 8.67 1.88 -9.50
N SER A 25 7.70 1.16 -10.07
CA SER A 25 7.73 -0.30 -9.99
C SER A 25 8.92 -0.88 -10.75
N ARG A 26 9.25 -0.33 -11.91
CA ARG A 26 10.41 -0.82 -12.64
C ARG A 26 11.68 -0.62 -11.86
N ARG A 27 11.76 0.47 -11.10
CA ARG A 27 12.97 0.79 -10.37
C ARG A 27 13.13 -0.08 -9.13
N TYR A 28 12.03 -0.37 -8.44
CA TYR A 28 12.15 -0.94 -7.10
C TYR A 28 11.51 -2.31 -6.91
N THR A 29 10.55 -2.69 -7.73
CA THR A 29 9.84 -3.95 -7.54
C THR A 29 9.88 -4.86 -8.75
N GLY A 30 10.79 -4.59 -9.66
CA GLY A 30 10.92 -5.45 -10.84
C GLY A 30 9.72 -5.39 -11.76
N GLY A 31 8.96 -4.31 -11.70
CA GLY A 31 7.82 -4.14 -12.57
C GLY A 31 6.49 -4.56 -11.98
N VAL A 32 6.49 -5.07 -10.75
CA VAL A 32 5.23 -5.44 -10.11
C VAL A 32 4.55 -4.19 -9.62
N ARG A 33 3.33 -3.96 -10.11
CA ARG A 33 2.62 -2.71 -9.85
C ARG A 33 1.45 -2.85 -8.89
N GLU A 34 0.87 -4.03 -8.77
CA GLU A 34 -0.31 -4.22 -7.93
C GLU A 34 -0.03 -5.23 -6.84
N PHE A 35 -0.53 -4.91 -5.65
CA PHE A 35 -0.38 -5.78 -4.50
C PHE A 35 -1.70 -5.82 -3.74
N GLN A 36 -2.00 -6.97 -3.14
CA GLN A 36 -3.07 -7.09 -2.17
C GLN A 36 -2.40 -7.19 -0.81
N ILE A 37 -2.54 -6.15 -0.01
CA ILE A 37 -1.82 -6.05 1.25
C ILE A 37 -2.80 -6.03 2.41
N GLU A 38 -2.59 -6.88 3.39
CA GLU A 38 -3.40 -6.86 4.59
C GLU A 38 -2.81 -5.86 5.56
N ALA A 39 -3.52 -4.77 5.78
CA ALA A 39 -3.06 -3.72 6.67
C ALA A 39 -4.23 -2.84 7.04
N LYS A 40 -4.22 -2.32 8.24
CA LYS A 40 -5.29 -1.47 8.73
C LYS A 40 -4.97 0.01 8.57
N SER A 41 -3.76 0.33 8.21
CA SER A 41 -3.34 1.71 8.05
C SER A 41 -2.27 1.79 6.99
N LEU A 42 -2.01 3.00 6.53
CA LEU A 42 -0.96 3.21 5.56
C LEU A 42 0.39 2.73 6.08
N ARG A 43 0.64 2.92 7.36
CA ARG A 43 1.90 2.45 7.94
C ARG A 43 2.06 0.95 7.74
N GLY A 44 0.98 0.19 7.94
CA GLY A 44 1.05 -1.24 7.74
C GLY A 44 1.33 -1.63 6.31
N VAL A 45 0.77 -0.89 5.36
CA VAL A 45 1.06 -1.13 3.95
C VAL A 45 2.54 -0.91 3.67
N ILE A 46 3.08 0.19 4.15
CA ILE A 46 4.48 0.52 3.90
C ILE A 46 5.39 -0.52 4.54
N LYS A 47 5.06 -0.95 5.76
CA LYS A 47 5.88 -1.96 6.44
C LYS A 47 5.87 -3.28 5.68
N GLU A 48 4.71 -3.67 5.17
CA GLU A 48 4.64 -4.93 4.45
C GLU A 48 5.39 -4.86 3.13
N LEU A 49 5.27 -3.76 2.41
CA LEU A 49 6.02 -3.60 1.18
C LEU A 49 7.52 -3.57 1.44
N ASP A 50 7.93 -2.96 2.55
CA ASP A 50 9.33 -2.94 2.92
C ASP A 50 9.83 -4.35 3.25
N ARG A 51 8.96 -5.17 3.84
CA ARG A 51 9.32 -6.55 4.12
C ARG A 51 9.51 -7.34 2.82
N LEU A 52 8.63 -7.12 1.86
CA LEU A 52 8.72 -7.82 0.59
C LEU A 52 9.90 -7.33 -0.25
N TYR A 53 10.19 -6.06 -0.18
CA TYR A 53 11.29 -5.45 -0.92
C TYR A 53 12.09 -4.60 0.06
N PRO A 54 13.10 -5.16 0.71
CA PRO A 54 13.82 -4.42 1.75
C PRO A 54 14.35 -3.08 1.25
N GLY A 55 14.06 -2.04 2.02
CA GLY A 55 14.43 -0.68 1.65
C GLY A 55 13.34 0.08 0.93
N LEU A 56 12.29 -0.60 0.50
CA LEU A 56 11.26 0.07 -0.29
C LEU A 56 10.53 1.13 0.52
N GLY A 57 10.36 0.90 1.82
CA GLY A 57 9.63 1.86 2.65
C GLY A 57 10.22 3.24 2.60
N GLU A 58 11.54 3.35 2.64
CA GLU A 58 12.19 4.66 2.58
C GLU A 58 11.92 5.36 1.25
N HIS A 59 11.91 4.60 0.17
CA HIS A 59 11.63 5.18 -1.13
C HIS A 59 10.19 5.64 -1.23
N LEU A 60 9.28 4.87 -0.66
CA LEU A 60 7.88 5.28 -0.67
C LEU A 60 7.69 6.59 0.10
N GLU A 61 8.32 6.70 1.26
CA GLU A 61 8.18 7.90 2.06
C GLU A 61 8.84 9.11 1.43
N GLY A 62 9.99 8.90 0.83
CA GLY A 62 10.76 10.02 0.32
C GLY A 62 10.41 10.44 -1.09
N GLU A 63 9.85 9.54 -1.87
CA GLU A 63 9.70 9.80 -3.30
C GLU A 63 8.26 9.82 -3.77
N THR A 64 7.28 9.52 -2.91
CA THR A 64 5.90 9.46 -3.37
C THR A 64 4.97 10.21 -2.44
N THR A 65 3.83 10.61 -3.01
CA THR A 65 2.65 10.93 -2.24
C THR A 65 1.68 9.77 -2.43
N VAL A 66 0.61 9.77 -1.67
CA VAL A 66 -0.31 8.65 -1.73
C VAL A 66 -1.74 9.16 -1.94
N ALA A 67 -2.48 8.43 -2.78
CA ALA A 67 -3.92 8.66 -2.91
C ALA A 67 -4.62 7.45 -2.31
N ILE A 68 -5.50 7.70 -1.36
CA ILE A 68 -6.26 6.63 -0.72
C ILE A 68 -7.72 6.87 -1.04
N ASP A 69 -8.32 5.92 -1.75
CA ASP A 69 -9.72 6.01 -2.14
C ASP A 69 -10.03 7.34 -2.82
N GLY A 70 -9.09 7.80 -3.63
CA GLY A 70 -9.28 9.00 -4.42
C GLY A 70 -8.85 10.29 -3.75
N GLU A 71 -8.42 10.24 -2.49
CA GLU A 71 -7.97 11.44 -1.79
C GLU A 71 -6.47 11.44 -1.65
N ILE A 72 -5.86 12.57 -2.00
CA ILE A 72 -4.41 12.73 -1.90
C ILE A 72 -4.02 13.03 -0.47
N HIS A 73 -3.04 12.28 0.02
CA HIS A 73 -2.47 12.51 1.35
C HIS A 73 -0.97 12.58 1.20
N GLU A 74 -0.34 13.37 2.03
CA GLU A 74 1.09 13.17 2.22
C GLU A 74 1.24 11.87 2.95
N VAL A 75 2.39 11.21 2.78
CA VAL A 75 2.54 9.89 3.38
C VAL A 75 2.34 10.01 4.88
N GLY A 76 1.12 9.74 5.32
CA GLY A 76 0.76 9.82 6.71
C GLY A 76 0.59 8.43 7.26
N TYR A 77 1.49 8.04 8.13
CA TYR A 77 1.53 6.66 8.57
C TYR A 77 0.25 6.15 9.19
N LEU A 78 -0.45 7.03 9.88
CA LEU A 78 -1.60 6.58 10.65
C LEU A 78 -2.90 6.66 9.90
N GLN A 79 -2.84 6.97 8.61
CA GLN A 79 -4.07 7.04 7.82
C GLN A 79 -4.75 5.68 7.81
N PRO A 80 -5.99 5.59 8.31
CA PRO A 80 -6.66 4.28 8.38
C PRO A 80 -7.14 3.81 7.01
N LEU A 81 -7.22 2.52 6.87
CA LEU A 81 -7.70 1.90 5.64
C LEU A 81 -8.91 1.04 5.95
N ARG A 82 -9.72 0.81 4.94
CA ARG A 82 -10.89 -0.05 5.03
C ARG A 82 -10.72 -1.23 4.11
N GLN A 83 -11.56 -2.24 4.31
CA GLN A 83 -11.57 -3.37 3.41
C GLN A 83 -11.82 -2.88 1.99
N GLY A 84 -10.93 -3.25 1.09
CA GLY A 84 -11.05 -2.86 -0.29
C GLY A 84 -10.53 -1.48 -0.62
N SER A 85 -9.91 -0.78 0.32
CA SER A 85 -9.32 0.52 0.03
C SER A 85 -8.32 0.43 -1.10
N GLU A 86 -8.26 1.46 -1.92
CA GLU A 86 -7.26 1.56 -2.97
C GLU A 86 -6.20 2.55 -2.56
N VAL A 87 -4.95 2.12 -2.62
CA VAL A 87 -3.82 2.92 -2.22
C VAL A 87 -2.90 3.07 -3.43
N PHE A 88 -2.78 4.28 -3.93
CA PHE A 88 -1.93 4.56 -5.08
C PHE A 88 -0.74 5.39 -4.61
N PHE A 89 0.46 4.88 -4.83
CA PHE A 89 1.66 5.66 -4.54
C PHE A 89 2.07 6.37 -5.82
N ILE A 90 2.10 7.68 -5.76
CA ILE A 90 2.32 8.54 -6.92
C ILE A 90 3.65 9.25 -6.75
N PRO A 91 4.54 9.18 -7.75
CA PRO A 91 5.83 9.87 -7.61
C PRO A 91 5.63 11.36 -7.37
N LYS A 92 6.42 11.91 -6.47
CA LYS A 92 6.40 13.34 -6.25
C LYS A 92 6.95 14.05 -7.46
N LEU A 93 6.35 15.18 -7.79
CA LEU A 93 6.92 16.01 -8.83
C LEU A 93 8.13 16.72 -8.27
N GLU A 94 9.24 16.54 -8.95
CA GLU A 94 10.43 17.26 -8.55
C GLU A 94 10.27 18.70 -8.97
N GLY A 95 10.52 19.57 -8.06
CA GLY A 95 10.31 20.97 -8.35
C GLY A 95 11.36 21.46 -9.27
N GLY A 96 11.72 21.01 -10.07
CA GLY A 96 12.67 21.54 -10.85
C GLY A 96 13.03 21.65 -11.92
#